data_e8b2e23b503f897fa4cfda7fef66fdf9
#
_entry.id   e8b2e23b503f897fa4cfda7fef66fdf9
#
_cell.length_a   1.000
_cell.length_b   1.000
_cell.length_c   1.000
_cell.angle_alpha   90.00
_cell.angle_beta   90.00
_cell.angle_gamma   90.00
#
_symmetry.space_group_name_H-M   'P 1'
#
loop_
_entity.id
_entity.type
_entity.pdbx_description
1 polymer ?
#
loop_
_entity_poly.entity_id
_entity_poly.type
_entity_poly.pdbx_seq_one_letter_code
_entity_poly.pdbx_strand_id
1 'polypeptide(L)'
;GERRDIERKMRSGELDGIVSTNALELGIDVGSLDAVISVGYPGSVSSLLQQFGRAGRRNSSSLSLLVANSSALDQYIAENPEFLTGFPPENAVINPDNLLILLDHIKCAAFELPFSENERFAPHISTTKEILDYLESEGILKNASGKYHWMNAIYPANEVSLRSASHDNVVIVDATSANKVIGEVDLSSAPTLIHDEAIYIHQGRQFYIDKLDWERRTAFCHETDSDYYTDAECKTDIHVLADDRTMKKNSFSINYGEINIREQAMLYKKIKFRTHENIGSGKITLPEIEMHTSSFWIDF
;
A
#
# COMPACT_ATOMS: atom_id res chain seq x y z
N GLY A 1 11.55 -19.29 0.57
CA GLY A 1 12.29 -18.35 -0.24
C GLY A 1 13.40 -17.70 0.56
N GLU A 2 14.23 -16.94 -0.11
CA GLU A 2 15.43 -16.27 0.41
C GLU A 2 15.18 -15.43 1.66
N ARG A 3 14.10 -14.64 1.68
CA ARG A 3 13.68 -13.85 2.85
C ARG A 3 13.57 -14.70 4.13
N ARG A 4 12.89 -15.86 4.07
CA ARG A 4 12.75 -16.75 5.23
C ARG A 4 14.08 -17.33 5.69
N ASP A 5 15.01 -17.55 4.77
CA ASP A 5 16.36 -18.01 5.10
C ASP A 5 17.17 -16.93 5.82
N ILE A 6 17.09 -15.68 5.37
CA ILE A 6 17.70 -14.52 6.02
C ILE A 6 17.12 -14.33 7.43
N GLU A 7 15.77 -14.36 7.57
CA GLU A 7 15.10 -14.27 8.87
C GLU A 7 15.55 -15.38 9.84
N ARG A 8 15.70 -16.60 9.34
CA ARG A 8 16.21 -17.73 10.12
C ARG A 8 17.66 -17.51 10.58
N LYS A 9 18.54 -17.05 9.68
CA LYS A 9 19.95 -16.76 9.97
C LYS A 9 20.13 -15.61 10.97
N MET A 10 19.28 -14.56 10.89
CA MET A 10 19.25 -13.50 11.90
C MET A 10 18.87 -14.06 13.27
N ARG A 11 17.85 -14.91 13.33
CA ARG A 11 17.36 -15.50 14.58
C ARG A 11 18.37 -16.47 15.20
N SER A 12 19.11 -17.21 14.37
CA SER A 12 20.16 -18.13 14.83
C SER A 12 21.47 -17.44 15.22
N GLY A 13 21.61 -16.13 14.93
CA GLY A 13 22.86 -15.41 15.16
C GLY A 13 23.97 -15.73 14.15
N GLU A 14 23.60 -16.28 12.99
CA GLU A 14 24.54 -16.50 11.87
C GLU A 14 24.83 -15.18 11.10
N LEU A 15 23.96 -14.18 11.25
CA LEU A 15 24.13 -12.84 10.67
C LEU A 15 24.22 -11.81 11.80
N ASP A 16 25.23 -10.95 11.74
CA ASP A 16 25.46 -9.87 12.70
C ASP A 16 24.58 -8.64 12.41
N GLY A 17 24.08 -8.51 11.19
CA GLY A 17 23.24 -7.38 10.79
C GLY A 17 22.52 -7.60 9.47
N ILE A 18 21.50 -6.78 9.26
CA ILE A 18 20.69 -6.79 8.04
C ILE A 18 20.32 -5.36 7.65
N VAL A 19 20.30 -5.07 6.35
CA VAL A 19 19.75 -3.86 5.79
C VAL A 19 18.41 -4.21 5.12
N SER A 20 17.37 -3.49 5.47
CA SER A 20 16.01 -3.76 5.01
C SER A 20 15.26 -2.46 4.78
N THR A 21 14.23 -2.50 3.97
CA THR A 21 13.15 -1.51 3.98
C THR A 21 12.28 -1.72 5.23
N ASN A 22 11.11 -1.11 5.31
CA ASN A 22 10.11 -1.35 6.37
C ASN A 22 9.58 -2.81 6.44
N ALA A 23 10.11 -3.71 5.61
CA ALA A 23 9.69 -5.11 5.55
C ALA A 23 9.87 -5.88 6.89
N LEU A 24 10.74 -5.41 7.77
CA LEU A 24 10.99 -6.01 9.10
C LEU A 24 10.24 -5.28 10.23
N GLU A 25 9.47 -4.25 9.92
CA GLU A 25 8.71 -3.46 10.89
C GLU A 25 7.59 -4.26 11.56
N LEU A 26 6.83 -5.03 10.77
CA LEU A 26 5.63 -5.75 11.21
C LEU A 26 5.71 -7.26 11.01
N GLY A 27 5.14 -8.00 11.97
CA GLY A 27 4.76 -9.40 11.80
C GLY A 27 5.90 -10.42 11.71
N ILE A 28 7.15 -10.01 11.96
CA ILE A 28 8.31 -10.89 11.84
C ILE A 28 9.00 -11.00 13.18
N ASP A 29 9.25 -12.24 13.61
CA ASP A 29 10.12 -12.54 14.72
C ASP A 29 11.56 -12.73 14.20
N VAL A 30 12.31 -11.63 14.15
CA VAL A 30 13.76 -11.65 13.82
C VAL A 30 14.61 -11.87 15.08
N GLY A 31 13.98 -12.13 16.23
CA GLY A 31 14.64 -12.09 17.51
C GLY A 31 14.84 -10.65 18.00
N SER A 32 15.53 -10.50 19.12
CA SER A 32 15.86 -9.17 19.64
C SER A 32 17.21 -8.70 19.10
N LEU A 33 17.22 -7.51 18.53
CA LEU A 33 18.42 -6.85 18.03
C LEU A 33 19.07 -6.02 19.14
N ASP A 34 20.41 -5.92 19.14
CA ASP A 34 21.11 -5.04 20.10
C ASP A 34 21.00 -3.57 19.66
N ALA A 35 20.90 -3.33 18.36
CA ALA A 35 20.72 -2.00 17.80
C ALA A 35 19.77 -1.98 16.57
N VAL A 36 19.03 -0.90 16.43
CA VAL A 36 18.27 -0.56 15.23
C VAL A 36 18.62 0.85 14.78
N ILE A 37 18.94 0.99 13.50
CA ILE A 37 19.26 2.27 12.87
C ILE A 37 18.24 2.53 11.78
N SER A 38 17.41 3.56 11.95
CA SER A 38 16.51 4.06 10.92
C SER A 38 17.20 5.18 10.15
N VAL A 39 17.32 5.02 8.83
CA VAL A 39 17.92 6.04 7.95
C VAL A 39 16.80 6.84 7.30
N GLY A 40 16.60 8.07 7.77
CA GLY A 40 15.45 8.91 7.49
C GLY A 40 14.25 8.58 8.38
N TYR A 41 13.38 9.58 8.55
CA TYR A 41 12.11 9.41 9.25
C TYR A 41 11.12 8.62 8.38
N PRO A 42 10.49 7.55 8.90
CA PRO A 42 9.65 6.65 8.09
C PRO A 42 8.27 7.21 7.75
N GLY A 43 7.98 8.48 8.07
CA GLY A 43 6.74 9.16 7.75
C GLY A 43 5.69 9.15 8.87
N SER A 44 5.84 8.31 9.89
CA SER A 44 4.99 8.33 11.08
C SER A 44 5.77 7.96 12.34
N VAL A 45 5.34 8.51 13.48
CA VAL A 45 5.87 8.16 14.80
C VAL A 45 5.60 6.69 15.10
N SER A 46 4.41 6.21 14.74
CA SER A 46 4.03 4.81 14.92
C SER A 46 5.00 3.85 14.22
N SER A 47 5.34 4.12 12.95
CA SER A 47 6.30 3.32 12.19
C SER A 47 7.69 3.36 12.83
N LEU A 48 8.18 4.55 13.20
CA LEU A 48 9.48 4.69 13.86
C LEU A 48 9.53 3.91 15.17
N LEU A 49 8.50 4.00 16.01
CA LEU A 49 8.43 3.26 17.26
C LEU A 49 8.34 1.74 17.06
N GLN A 50 7.67 1.27 16.00
CA GLN A 50 7.63 -0.16 15.64
C GLN A 50 8.99 -0.67 15.19
N GLN A 51 9.74 0.13 14.40
CA GLN A 51 11.12 -0.18 14.02
C GLN A 51 12.02 -0.21 15.24
N PHE A 52 11.96 0.80 16.10
CA PHE A 52 12.73 0.89 17.35
C PHE A 52 12.36 -0.23 18.34
N GLY A 53 11.12 -0.67 18.36
CA GLY A 53 10.63 -1.80 19.14
C GLY A 53 11.25 -3.16 18.75
N ARG A 54 12.02 -3.22 17.66
CA ARG A 54 12.83 -4.38 17.31
C ARG A 54 14.16 -4.43 18.08
N ALA A 55 14.61 -3.31 18.65
CA ALA A 55 15.79 -3.28 19.51
C ALA A 55 15.41 -3.66 20.94
N GLY A 56 16.29 -4.43 21.59
CA GLY A 56 16.22 -4.75 23.01
C GLY A 56 15.71 -6.13 23.36
N ARG A 57 16.38 -6.75 24.30
CA ARG A 57 15.93 -7.96 25.01
C ARG A 57 15.37 -7.56 26.37
N ARG A 58 14.54 -8.40 26.96
CA ARG A 58 13.85 -8.13 28.23
C ARG A 58 14.74 -7.58 29.35
N ASN A 59 16.06 -7.82 29.33
CA ASN A 59 16.99 -7.46 30.41
C ASN A 59 18.33 -6.86 29.90
N SER A 60 18.42 -6.34 28.67
CA SER A 60 19.65 -5.72 28.14
C SER A 60 19.41 -4.31 27.63
N SER A 61 20.42 -3.46 27.73
CA SER A 61 20.41 -2.15 27.05
C SER A 61 20.46 -2.34 25.55
N SER A 62 19.74 -1.53 24.81
CA SER A 62 19.71 -1.54 23.36
C SER A 62 19.83 -0.11 22.82
N LEU A 63 20.22 0.02 21.57
CA LEU A 63 20.35 1.28 20.87
C LEU A 63 19.28 1.40 19.79
N SER A 64 18.54 2.50 19.79
CA SER A 64 17.70 2.91 18.67
C SER A 64 18.19 4.27 18.18
N LEU A 65 18.53 4.36 16.90
CA LEU A 65 19.13 5.54 16.31
C LEU A 65 18.34 5.96 15.05
N LEU A 66 17.95 7.23 15.01
CA LEU A 66 17.45 7.88 13.80
C LEU A 66 18.58 8.71 13.17
N VAL A 67 18.94 8.39 11.94
CA VAL A 67 19.86 9.19 11.12
C VAL A 67 19.02 10.09 10.23
N ALA A 68 18.91 11.36 10.62
CA ALA A 68 18.14 12.36 9.88
C ALA A 68 18.80 12.65 8.51
N ASN A 69 18.00 12.72 7.47
CA ASN A 69 18.41 13.22 6.16
C ASN A 69 18.22 14.74 6.04
N SER A 70 18.44 15.32 4.86
CA SER A 70 18.30 16.76 4.62
C SER A 70 16.86 17.24 4.42
N SER A 71 15.85 16.38 4.58
CA SER A 71 14.44 16.80 4.47
C SER A 71 14.05 17.72 5.62
N ALA A 72 13.13 18.65 5.37
CA ALA A 72 12.69 19.61 6.39
C ALA A 72 12.07 18.91 7.61
N LEU A 73 11.36 17.81 7.40
CA LEU A 73 10.74 17.04 8.49
C LEU A 73 11.77 16.32 9.35
N ASP A 74 12.77 15.67 8.73
CA ASP A 74 13.83 14.98 9.46
C ASP A 74 14.64 15.98 10.32
N GLN A 75 14.96 17.15 9.76
CA GLN A 75 15.69 18.19 10.49
C GLN A 75 14.86 18.75 11.64
N TYR A 76 13.55 18.98 11.42
CA TYR A 76 12.65 19.40 12.49
C TYR A 76 12.63 18.40 13.65
N ILE A 77 12.52 17.10 13.35
CA ILE A 77 12.50 16.04 14.37
C ILE A 77 13.85 15.95 15.11
N ALA A 78 14.96 16.11 14.40
CA ALA A 78 16.29 16.11 15.03
C ALA A 78 16.48 17.29 16.00
N GLU A 79 15.91 18.46 15.69
CA GLU A 79 15.95 19.66 16.53
C GLU A 79 14.89 19.63 17.66
N ASN A 80 13.80 18.85 17.48
CA ASN A 80 12.69 18.77 18.42
C ASN A 80 12.39 17.29 18.80
N PRO A 81 13.29 16.60 19.50
CA PRO A 81 13.15 15.18 19.81
C PRO A 81 11.93 14.86 20.67
N GLU A 82 11.39 15.83 21.41
CA GLU A 82 10.15 15.70 22.16
C GLU A 82 8.93 15.40 21.27
N PHE A 83 8.99 15.71 19.97
CA PHE A 83 7.96 15.31 19.01
C PHE A 83 7.76 13.80 18.96
N LEU A 84 8.84 13.03 19.14
CA LEU A 84 8.77 11.55 19.13
C LEU A 84 8.32 10.95 20.46
N THR A 85 8.54 11.65 21.57
CA THR A 85 8.37 11.09 22.92
C THR A 85 7.28 11.78 23.74
N GLY A 86 6.90 13.00 23.37
CA GLY A 86 5.98 13.85 24.14
C GLY A 86 4.53 13.78 23.64
N PHE A 87 4.28 13.23 22.47
CA PHE A 87 2.95 13.15 21.88
C PHE A 87 2.55 11.69 21.63
N PRO A 88 1.24 11.37 21.67
CA PRO A 88 0.77 10.07 21.25
C PRO A 88 1.09 9.86 19.75
N PRO A 89 1.26 8.61 19.30
CA PRO A 89 1.34 8.30 17.88
C PRO A 89 0.13 8.82 17.12
N GLU A 90 0.24 8.90 15.81
CA GLU A 90 -0.82 9.36 14.92
C GLU A 90 -2.13 8.60 15.16
N ASN A 91 -3.24 9.32 15.14
CA ASN A 91 -4.55 8.71 15.23
C ASN A 91 -4.86 7.97 13.91
N ALA A 92 -5.28 6.72 14.02
CA ALA A 92 -5.84 6.01 12.87
C ALA A 92 -7.18 6.63 12.49
N VAL A 93 -7.35 6.98 11.21
CA VAL A 93 -8.65 7.34 10.65
C VAL A 93 -9.25 6.08 10.07
N ILE A 94 -10.36 5.62 10.63
CA ILE A 94 -11.06 4.41 10.20
C ILE A 94 -12.44 4.82 9.70
N ASN A 95 -12.79 4.38 8.49
CA ASN A 95 -14.15 4.44 7.99
C ASN A 95 -14.77 3.03 8.01
N PRO A 96 -15.43 2.64 9.12
CA PRO A 96 -16.01 1.31 9.24
C PRO A 96 -17.21 1.09 8.32
N ASP A 97 -17.80 2.17 7.80
CA ASP A 97 -18.97 2.15 6.91
C ASP A 97 -18.57 2.22 5.43
N ASN A 98 -17.27 2.09 5.11
CA ASN A 98 -16.82 2.03 3.72
C ASN A 98 -17.50 0.85 3.01
N LEU A 99 -18.37 1.16 2.07
CA LEU A 99 -19.27 0.20 1.45
C LEU A 99 -18.53 -0.94 0.70
N LEU A 100 -17.41 -0.63 0.05
CA LEU A 100 -16.63 -1.63 -0.71
C LEU A 100 -16.00 -2.66 0.25
N ILE A 101 -15.36 -2.17 1.32
CA ILE A 101 -14.74 -3.03 2.33
C ILE A 101 -15.82 -3.83 3.06
N LEU A 102 -16.92 -3.17 3.43
CA LEU A 102 -18.02 -3.81 4.15
C LEU A 102 -18.69 -4.91 3.33
N LEU A 103 -18.86 -4.70 2.01
CA LEU A 103 -19.42 -5.70 1.10
C LEU A 103 -18.58 -6.99 1.11
N ASP A 104 -17.27 -6.87 1.04
CA ASP A 104 -16.36 -8.01 1.04
C ASP A 104 -16.33 -8.73 2.39
N HIS A 105 -16.34 -7.99 3.48
CA HIS A 105 -16.41 -8.57 4.82
C HIS A 105 -17.74 -9.31 5.06
N ILE A 106 -18.85 -8.77 4.57
CA ILE A 106 -20.17 -9.43 4.67
C ILE A 106 -20.21 -10.71 3.82
N LYS A 107 -19.59 -10.72 2.63
CA LYS A 107 -19.41 -11.96 1.84
C LYS A 107 -18.68 -13.03 2.63
N CYS A 108 -17.55 -12.68 3.27
CA CYS A 108 -16.78 -13.61 4.08
C CYS A 108 -17.59 -14.13 5.29
N ALA A 109 -18.30 -13.24 5.97
CA ALA A 109 -19.12 -13.61 7.12
C ALA A 109 -20.31 -14.51 6.71
N ALA A 110 -20.97 -14.22 5.58
CA ALA A 110 -22.07 -15.03 5.05
C ALA A 110 -21.62 -16.43 4.61
N PHE A 111 -20.36 -16.55 4.16
CA PHE A 111 -19.75 -17.84 3.86
C PHE A 111 -19.54 -18.69 5.11
N GLU A 112 -19.12 -18.08 6.23
CA GLU A 112 -18.89 -18.78 7.48
C GLU A 112 -20.21 -19.21 8.16
N LEU A 113 -21.19 -18.27 8.24
CA LEU A 113 -22.50 -18.49 8.84
C LEU A 113 -23.60 -17.72 8.10
N PRO A 114 -24.77 -18.34 7.83
CA PRO A 114 -25.89 -17.64 7.19
C PRO A 114 -26.41 -16.49 8.07
N PHE A 115 -26.57 -15.31 7.49
CA PHE A 115 -27.20 -14.16 8.14
C PHE A 115 -28.70 -14.33 8.28
N SER A 116 -29.25 -13.97 9.43
CA SER A 116 -30.69 -13.82 9.61
C SER A 116 -31.18 -12.49 9.03
N GLU A 117 -32.45 -12.39 8.59
CA GLU A 117 -33.01 -11.17 7.96
C GLU A 117 -32.85 -9.88 8.76
N ASN A 118 -32.90 -9.99 10.09
CA ASN A 118 -32.79 -8.84 10.99
C ASN A 118 -31.42 -8.72 11.65
N GLU A 119 -30.46 -9.53 11.23
CA GLU A 119 -29.11 -9.50 11.76
C GLU A 119 -28.33 -8.33 11.18
N ARG A 120 -27.52 -7.68 12.03
CA ARG A 120 -26.57 -6.65 11.62
C ARG A 120 -25.17 -7.19 11.68
N PHE A 121 -24.35 -6.85 10.69
CA PHE A 121 -22.93 -7.19 10.68
C PHE A 121 -22.20 -6.62 11.92
N ALA A 122 -22.56 -5.39 12.29
CA ALA A 122 -22.16 -4.77 13.56
C ALA A 122 -23.27 -3.83 14.06
N PRO A 123 -23.35 -3.50 15.36
CA PRO A 123 -24.43 -2.70 15.92
C PRO A 123 -24.62 -1.33 15.25
N HIS A 124 -23.52 -0.70 14.80
CA HIS A 124 -23.54 0.62 14.15
C HIS A 124 -23.77 0.54 12.64
N ILE A 125 -23.69 -0.64 12.01
CA ILE A 125 -23.91 -0.81 10.57
C ILE A 125 -25.40 -0.99 10.31
N SER A 126 -26.02 0.03 9.73
CA SER A 126 -27.45 0.01 9.36
C SER A 126 -27.71 -0.61 7.99
N THR A 127 -26.72 -0.58 7.09
CA THR A 127 -26.82 -0.98 5.68
C THR A 127 -26.65 -2.49 5.44
N THR A 128 -26.58 -3.30 6.50
CA THR A 128 -26.36 -4.76 6.36
C THR A 128 -27.43 -5.42 5.50
N LYS A 129 -28.70 -5.06 5.72
CA LYS A 129 -29.81 -5.67 4.98
C LYS A 129 -29.75 -5.32 3.48
N GLU A 130 -29.49 -4.06 3.15
CA GLU A 130 -29.37 -3.59 1.76
C GLU A 130 -28.23 -4.33 1.03
N ILE A 131 -27.12 -4.58 1.72
CA ILE A 131 -26.00 -5.35 1.17
C ILE A 131 -26.40 -6.82 0.95
N LEU A 132 -27.09 -7.45 1.90
CA LEU A 132 -27.54 -8.83 1.78
C LEU A 132 -28.55 -8.98 0.62
N ASP A 133 -29.51 -8.05 0.49
CA ASP A 133 -30.48 -8.02 -0.58
C ASP A 133 -29.80 -7.80 -1.96
N TYR A 134 -28.77 -6.95 -2.02
CA TYR A 134 -27.94 -6.76 -3.20
C TYR A 134 -27.21 -8.04 -3.58
N LEU A 135 -26.55 -8.71 -2.62
CA LEU A 135 -25.83 -9.97 -2.86
C LEU A 135 -26.78 -11.10 -3.27
N GLU A 136 -28.03 -11.09 -2.82
CA GLU A 136 -29.05 -12.00 -3.30
C GLU A 136 -29.45 -11.71 -4.75
N SER A 137 -29.61 -10.44 -5.12
CA SER A 137 -29.94 -10.05 -6.50
C SER A 137 -28.84 -10.42 -7.48
N GLU A 138 -27.58 -10.42 -7.04
CA GLU A 138 -26.42 -10.88 -7.82
C GLU A 138 -26.23 -12.42 -7.82
N GLY A 139 -27.11 -13.16 -7.11
CA GLY A 139 -27.05 -14.62 -7.05
C GLY A 139 -25.90 -15.17 -6.19
N ILE A 140 -25.24 -14.34 -5.43
CA ILE A 140 -24.15 -14.72 -4.51
C ILE A 140 -24.72 -15.35 -3.24
N LEU A 141 -25.81 -14.79 -2.74
CA LEU A 141 -26.58 -15.31 -1.62
C LEU A 141 -27.97 -15.78 -2.06
N LYS A 142 -28.62 -16.55 -1.22
CA LYS A 142 -30.04 -16.91 -1.35
C LYS A 142 -30.74 -16.87 -0.03
N ASN A 143 -31.83 -16.11 0.04
CA ASN A 143 -32.69 -16.14 1.21
C ASN A 143 -33.57 -17.41 1.20
N ALA A 144 -33.44 -18.20 2.24
CA ALA A 144 -34.26 -19.37 2.48
C ALA A 144 -34.68 -19.41 3.95
N SER A 145 -36.01 -19.41 4.19
CA SER A 145 -36.57 -19.44 5.55
C SER A 145 -36.07 -18.30 6.47
N GLY A 146 -35.89 -17.09 5.93
CA GLY A 146 -35.45 -15.93 6.69
C GLY A 146 -33.95 -15.89 6.97
N LYS A 147 -33.15 -16.66 6.22
CA LYS A 147 -31.69 -16.66 6.30
C LYS A 147 -31.06 -16.55 4.92
N TYR A 148 -30.00 -15.76 4.81
CA TYR A 148 -29.20 -15.61 3.61
C TYR A 148 -28.05 -16.62 3.63
N HIS A 149 -28.08 -17.56 2.70
CA HIS A 149 -27.10 -18.64 2.54
C HIS A 149 -26.14 -18.34 1.39
N TRP A 150 -24.87 -18.65 1.59
CA TRP A 150 -23.85 -18.57 0.54
C TRP A 150 -24.12 -19.60 -0.57
N MET A 151 -24.10 -19.18 -1.83
CA MET A 151 -24.44 -20.02 -2.99
C MET A 151 -23.28 -20.24 -3.95
N ASN A 152 -22.18 -19.51 -3.81
CA ASN A 152 -21.06 -19.61 -4.72
C ASN A 152 -20.07 -20.71 -4.27
N ALA A 153 -19.39 -21.36 -5.24
CA ALA A 153 -18.35 -22.35 -4.98
C ALA A 153 -16.99 -21.73 -4.62
N ILE A 154 -16.83 -20.42 -4.86
CA ILE A 154 -15.58 -19.69 -4.62
C ILE A 154 -15.47 -19.33 -3.13
N TYR A 155 -14.27 -19.50 -2.56
CA TYR A 155 -13.97 -19.03 -1.21
C TYR A 155 -13.76 -17.51 -1.21
N PRO A 156 -14.64 -16.71 -0.59
CA PRO A 156 -14.67 -15.26 -0.78
C PRO A 156 -13.42 -14.56 -0.29
N ALA A 157 -12.75 -15.07 0.75
CA ALA A 157 -11.54 -14.44 1.27
C ALA A 157 -10.34 -14.46 0.29
N ASN A 158 -10.38 -15.29 -0.76
CA ASN A 158 -9.37 -15.24 -1.81
C ASN A 158 -9.44 -13.97 -2.67
N GLU A 159 -10.60 -13.33 -2.68
CA GLU A 159 -10.87 -12.11 -3.45
C GLU A 159 -10.76 -10.84 -2.59
N VAL A 160 -10.50 -10.98 -1.28
CA VAL A 160 -10.41 -9.84 -0.36
C VAL A 160 -8.96 -9.43 -0.14
N SER A 161 -8.63 -8.19 -0.49
CA SER A 161 -7.34 -7.60 -0.17
C SER A 161 -7.41 -6.83 1.15
N LEU A 162 -6.51 -7.13 2.09
CA LEU A 162 -6.34 -6.35 3.32
C LEU A 162 -5.41 -5.14 3.14
N ARG A 163 -4.83 -4.95 1.96
CA ARG A 163 -3.86 -3.88 1.65
C ARG A 163 -4.41 -2.83 0.70
N SER A 164 -5.34 -3.21 -0.16
CA SER A 164 -5.91 -2.36 -1.18
C SER A 164 -7.43 -2.46 -1.14
N ALA A 165 -8.11 -1.34 -1.29
CA ALA A 165 -9.56 -1.32 -1.50
C ALA A 165 -9.95 -1.66 -2.94
N SER A 166 -8.97 -1.74 -3.86
CA SER A 166 -9.15 -2.14 -5.25
C SER A 166 -8.67 -3.58 -5.45
N HIS A 167 -9.50 -4.39 -6.10
CA HIS A 167 -9.17 -5.77 -6.52
C HIS A 167 -8.44 -5.80 -7.86
N ASP A 168 -8.15 -4.64 -8.43
CA ASP A 168 -7.58 -4.50 -9.75
C ASP A 168 -6.05 -4.56 -9.68
N ASN A 169 -5.50 -5.74 -9.98
CA ASN A 169 -4.07 -5.96 -10.08
C ASN A 169 -3.63 -6.20 -11.52
N VAL A 170 -2.38 -5.87 -11.82
CA VAL A 170 -1.70 -6.21 -13.06
C VAL A 170 -0.72 -7.33 -12.79
N VAL A 171 -0.85 -8.43 -13.49
CA VAL A 171 0.03 -9.60 -13.37
C VAL A 171 1.28 -9.39 -14.23
N ILE A 172 2.45 -9.66 -13.65
CA ILE A 172 3.74 -9.54 -14.35
C ILE A 172 4.21 -10.94 -14.74
N VAL A 173 4.48 -11.14 -16.04
CA VAL A 173 4.79 -12.43 -16.64
C VAL A 173 6.13 -12.37 -17.34
N ASP A 174 7.05 -13.27 -16.98
CA ASP A 174 8.30 -13.48 -17.73
C ASP A 174 7.99 -14.27 -19.00
N ALA A 175 8.01 -13.57 -20.13
CA ALA A 175 7.74 -14.14 -21.44
C ALA A 175 8.84 -15.12 -21.92
N THR A 176 10.03 -15.05 -21.35
CA THR A 176 11.18 -15.91 -21.70
C THR A 176 11.20 -17.22 -20.93
N SER A 177 10.47 -17.29 -19.81
CA SER A 177 10.43 -18.44 -18.90
C SER A 177 9.05 -19.10 -18.90
N ALA A 178 8.57 -19.54 -20.06
CA ALA A 178 7.28 -20.22 -20.22
C ALA A 178 6.09 -19.45 -19.62
N ASN A 179 6.07 -18.12 -19.73
CA ASN A 179 5.07 -17.24 -19.15
C ASN A 179 4.92 -17.38 -17.63
N LYS A 180 6.04 -17.51 -16.95
CA LYS A 180 6.05 -17.61 -15.49
C LYS A 180 5.60 -16.29 -14.86
N VAL A 181 4.64 -16.36 -13.94
CA VAL A 181 4.25 -15.19 -13.13
C VAL A 181 5.40 -14.82 -12.18
N ILE A 182 5.83 -13.57 -12.26
CA ILE A 182 6.86 -12.97 -11.41
C ILE A 182 6.24 -12.34 -10.17
N GLY A 183 5.15 -11.63 -10.34
CA GLY A 183 4.46 -10.91 -9.28
C GLY A 183 3.22 -10.19 -9.78
N GLU A 184 2.64 -9.40 -8.90
CA GLU A 184 1.48 -8.56 -9.18
C GLU A 184 1.74 -7.16 -8.64
N VAL A 185 1.15 -6.15 -9.30
CA VAL A 185 1.21 -4.74 -8.93
C VAL A 185 -0.20 -4.17 -8.98
N ASP A 186 -0.56 -3.34 -8.01
CA ASP A 186 -1.85 -2.63 -8.02
C ASP A 186 -2.00 -1.83 -9.30
N LEU A 187 -3.21 -1.80 -9.87
CA LEU A 187 -3.49 -1.08 -11.10
C LEU A 187 -3.09 0.40 -11.02
N SER A 188 -3.32 1.04 -9.89
CA SER A 188 -2.95 2.44 -9.65
C SER A 188 -1.44 2.69 -9.72
N SER A 189 -0.62 1.69 -9.38
CA SER A 189 0.83 1.78 -9.40
C SER A 189 1.43 1.29 -10.74
N ALA A 190 0.67 0.57 -11.54
CA ALA A 190 1.15 -0.01 -12.79
C ALA A 190 1.74 1.03 -13.77
N PRO A 191 1.13 2.23 -13.98
CA PRO A 191 1.68 3.21 -14.90
C PRO A 191 3.05 3.76 -14.52
N THR A 192 3.40 3.71 -13.24
CA THR A 192 4.68 4.20 -12.74
C THR A 192 5.74 3.11 -12.62
N LEU A 193 5.32 1.89 -12.31
CA LEU A 193 6.25 0.79 -12.01
C LEU A 193 6.51 -0.15 -13.17
N ILE A 194 5.49 -0.38 -14.03
CA ILE A 194 5.54 -1.44 -15.05
C ILE A 194 5.02 -0.96 -16.42
N HIS A 195 5.19 0.34 -16.73
CA HIS A 195 4.95 0.86 -18.08
C HIS A 195 5.89 0.21 -19.10
N ASP A 196 5.60 0.33 -20.39
CA ASP A 196 6.49 -0.14 -21.44
C ASP A 196 7.90 0.44 -21.26
N GLU A 197 8.94 -0.37 -21.43
CA GLU A 197 10.35 -0.06 -21.21
C GLU A 197 10.77 0.23 -19.75
N ALA A 198 9.90 -0.01 -18.75
CA ALA A 198 10.29 0.12 -17.35
C ALA A 198 11.32 -0.95 -16.93
N ILE A 199 12.19 -0.58 -15.98
CA ILE A 199 13.02 -1.54 -15.25
C ILE A 199 12.33 -1.83 -13.92
N TYR A 200 11.67 -2.98 -13.86
CA TYR A 200 11.00 -3.47 -12.66
C TYR A 200 11.96 -4.31 -11.82
N ILE A 201 12.05 -4.00 -10.52
CA ILE A 201 12.92 -4.72 -9.59
C ILE A 201 12.06 -5.62 -8.70
N HIS A 202 12.30 -6.93 -8.77
CA HIS A 202 11.58 -7.91 -7.95
C HIS A 202 12.55 -8.90 -7.31
N GLN A 203 12.55 -8.98 -5.98
CA GLN A 203 13.42 -9.87 -5.20
C GLN A 203 14.92 -9.73 -5.56
N GLY A 204 15.39 -8.50 -5.79
CA GLY A 204 16.79 -8.22 -6.14
C GLY A 204 17.16 -8.51 -7.59
N ARG A 205 16.23 -8.97 -8.42
CA ARG A 205 16.41 -9.20 -9.85
C ARG A 205 15.74 -8.08 -10.63
N GLN A 206 16.31 -7.74 -11.79
CA GLN A 206 15.80 -6.72 -12.68
C GLN A 206 15.05 -7.34 -13.84
N PHE A 207 13.92 -6.75 -14.20
CA PHE A 207 13.11 -7.16 -15.32
C PHE A 207 12.81 -5.95 -16.20
N TYR A 208 13.06 -6.07 -17.49
CA TYR A 208 12.66 -5.10 -18.49
C TYR A 208 11.24 -5.40 -18.92
N ILE A 209 10.36 -4.40 -18.86
CA ILE A 209 8.97 -4.53 -19.30
C ILE A 209 8.92 -4.31 -20.81
N ASP A 210 8.64 -5.35 -21.54
CA ASP A 210 8.51 -5.32 -23.00
C ASP A 210 7.20 -4.66 -23.41
N LYS A 211 6.13 -4.97 -22.68
CA LYS A 211 4.80 -4.46 -22.96
C LYS A 211 3.86 -4.56 -21.76
N LEU A 212 3.13 -3.51 -21.47
CA LEU A 212 1.98 -3.51 -20.59
C LEU A 212 0.69 -3.57 -21.41
N ASP A 213 0.00 -4.72 -21.37
CA ASP A 213 -1.35 -4.87 -21.91
C ASP A 213 -2.35 -4.39 -20.84
N TRP A 214 -2.73 -3.13 -20.96
CA TRP A 214 -3.60 -2.46 -19.99
C TRP A 214 -4.99 -3.11 -19.89
N GLU A 215 -5.56 -3.54 -21.02
CA GLU A 215 -6.90 -4.15 -21.06
C GLU A 215 -6.91 -5.54 -20.42
N ARG A 216 -5.84 -6.31 -20.64
CA ARG A 216 -5.70 -7.67 -20.09
C ARG A 216 -5.08 -7.67 -18.70
N ARG A 217 -4.71 -6.52 -18.18
CA ARG A 217 -4.05 -6.40 -16.87
C ARG A 217 -2.80 -7.30 -16.77
N THR A 218 -2.00 -7.32 -17.81
CA THR A 218 -0.82 -8.18 -17.90
C THR A 218 0.38 -7.43 -18.44
N ALA A 219 1.48 -7.44 -17.70
CA ALA A 219 2.77 -6.92 -18.14
C ALA A 219 3.68 -8.08 -18.55
N PHE A 220 4.22 -8.03 -19.74
CA PHE A 220 5.19 -8.99 -20.24
C PHE A 220 6.59 -8.45 -20.05
N CYS A 221 7.49 -9.28 -19.52
CA CYS A 221 8.86 -8.87 -19.22
C CYS A 221 9.87 -9.98 -19.52
N HIS A 222 11.14 -9.59 -19.49
CA HIS A 222 12.27 -10.53 -19.47
C HIS A 222 13.30 -10.05 -18.43
N GLU A 223 14.07 -10.97 -17.88
CA GLU A 223 15.16 -10.65 -16.95
C GLU A 223 16.27 -9.89 -17.68
N THR A 224 16.80 -8.87 -17.03
CA THR A 224 17.86 -8.00 -17.57
C THR A 224 18.90 -7.67 -16.51
N ASP A 225 20.06 -7.17 -16.94
CA ASP A 225 21.11 -6.60 -16.08
C ASP A 225 21.39 -5.17 -16.56
N SER A 226 20.58 -4.24 -16.06
CA SER A 226 20.66 -2.83 -16.45
C SER A 226 21.48 -2.03 -15.45
N ASP A 227 22.26 -1.05 -15.93
CA ASP A 227 22.99 -0.11 -15.08
C ASP A 227 22.17 1.12 -14.67
N TYR A 228 20.88 1.17 -15.07
CA TYR A 228 19.92 2.22 -14.76
C TYR A 228 18.58 1.65 -14.28
N TYR A 229 17.81 2.48 -13.61
CA TYR A 229 16.39 2.27 -13.33
C TYR A 229 15.54 3.31 -14.05
N THR A 230 14.24 3.07 -14.11
CA THR A 230 13.27 4.02 -14.66
C THR A 230 12.49 4.70 -13.54
N ASP A 231 12.27 6.01 -13.70
CA ASP A 231 11.51 6.85 -12.78
C ASP A 231 10.45 7.61 -13.59
N ALA A 232 9.17 7.31 -13.30
CA ALA A 232 8.04 7.88 -14.03
C ALA A 232 7.62 9.21 -13.43
N GLU A 233 7.34 10.19 -14.30
CA GLU A 233 6.75 11.47 -13.92
C GLU A 233 5.26 11.49 -14.24
N CYS A 234 4.47 11.79 -13.21
CA CYS A 234 3.02 11.91 -13.31
C CYS A 234 2.60 13.38 -13.35
N LYS A 235 1.56 13.64 -14.12
CA LYS A 235 0.75 14.86 -14.01
C LYS A 235 -0.44 14.53 -13.12
N THR A 236 -0.62 15.32 -12.05
CA THR A 236 -1.73 15.17 -11.12
C THR A 236 -2.59 16.44 -11.17
N ASP A 237 -3.86 16.27 -11.46
CA ASP A 237 -4.87 17.32 -11.42
C ASP A 237 -5.86 16.99 -10.27
N ILE A 238 -6.10 17.96 -9.39
CA ILE A 238 -6.98 17.80 -8.22
C ILE A 238 -8.15 18.76 -8.36
N HIS A 239 -9.36 18.22 -8.24
CA HIS A 239 -10.61 18.97 -8.26
C HIS A 239 -11.37 18.79 -6.95
N VAL A 240 -11.64 19.89 -6.25
CA VAL A 240 -12.51 19.88 -5.07
C VAL A 240 -13.96 19.69 -5.53
N LEU A 241 -14.62 18.67 -5.00
CA LEU A 241 -16.01 18.35 -5.29
C LEU A 241 -16.96 18.90 -4.23
N ALA A 242 -16.56 18.85 -2.97
CA ALA A 242 -17.34 19.35 -1.84
C ALA A 242 -16.43 19.82 -0.70
N ASP A 243 -16.84 20.89 -0.02
CA ASP A 243 -16.26 21.41 1.22
C ASP A 243 -17.16 21.00 2.39
N ASP A 244 -16.75 19.98 3.15
CA ASP A 244 -17.55 19.49 4.28
C ASP A 244 -17.30 20.29 5.56
N ARG A 245 -16.05 20.74 5.76
CA ARG A 245 -15.62 21.48 6.95
C ARG A 245 -14.54 22.50 6.59
N THR A 246 -14.69 23.72 7.11
CA THR A 246 -13.71 24.80 6.99
C THR A 246 -13.35 25.36 8.34
N MET A 247 -12.07 25.42 8.66
CA MET A 247 -11.53 26.11 9.84
C MET A 247 -10.74 27.32 9.39
N LYS A 248 -11.19 28.51 9.70
CA LYS A 248 -10.49 29.77 9.36
C LYS A 248 -9.47 30.13 10.44
N LYS A 249 -8.30 30.52 10.02
CA LYS A 249 -7.21 31.12 10.79
C LYS A 249 -6.93 32.52 10.25
N ASN A 250 -6.11 33.30 10.94
CA ASN A 250 -5.87 34.73 10.58
C ASN A 250 -5.40 34.92 9.13
N SER A 251 -4.54 34.05 8.61
CA SER A 251 -3.90 34.19 7.29
C SER A 251 -4.16 33.00 6.35
N PHE A 252 -4.84 31.96 6.80
CA PHE A 252 -5.14 30.77 5.99
C PHE A 252 -6.42 30.09 6.45
N SER A 253 -6.98 29.24 5.62
CA SER A 253 -8.04 28.32 6.03
C SER A 253 -7.61 26.87 5.82
N ILE A 254 -8.07 26.01 6.71
CA ILE A 254 -7.93 24.54 6.58
C ILE A 254 -9.29 24.01 6.20
N ASN A 255 -9.37 23.32 5.09
CA ASN A 255 -10.60 22.75 4.57
C ASN A 255 -10.49 21.23 4.58
N TYR A 256 -11.62 20.56 4.70
CA TYR A 256 -11.75 19.12 4.56
C TYR A 256 -12.99 18.83 3.73
N GLY A 257 -12.89 17.89 2.80
CA GLY A 257 -14.01 17.54 1.94
C GLY A 257 -13.67 16.48 0.90
N GLU A 258 -14.55 16.35 -0.07
CA GLU A 258 -14.39 15.41 -1.17
C GLU A 258 -13.60 16.02 -2.32
N ILE A 259 -12.67 15.24 -2.85
CA ILE A 259 -11.86 15.61 -4.02
C ILE A 259 -11.86 14.50 -5.06
N ASN A 260 -11.68 14.91 -6.31
CA ASN A 260 -11.35 14.01 -7.40
C ASN A 260 -9.90 14.25 -7.84
N ILE A 261 -9.10 13.20 -7.83
CA ILE A 261 -7.71 13.20 -8.26
C ILE A 261 -7.64 12.49 -9.60
N ARG A 262 -7.03 13.15 -10.59
CA ARG A 262 -6.68 12.56 -11.87
C ARG A 262 -5.18 12.53 -11.99
N GLU A 263 -4.65 11.33 -12.20
CA GLU A 263 -3.21 11.12 -12.34
C GLU A 263 -2.90 10.42 -13.65
N GLN A 264 -1.93 10.95 -14.37
CA GLN A 264 -1.44 10.38 -15.62
C GLN A 264 0.07 10.32 -15.62
N ALA A 265 0.64 9.13 -15.78
CA ALA A 265 2.06 8.99 -16.07
C ALA A 265 2.33 9.47 -17.49
N MET A 266 3.18 10.50 -17.64
CA MET A 266 3.42 11.21 -18.88
C MET A 266 4.72 10.78 -19.57
N LEU A 267 5.76 10.60 -18.77
CA LEU A 267 7.09 10.25 -19.23
C LEU A 267 7.86 9.53 -18.13
N TYR A 268 8.92 8.85 -18.52
CA TYR A 268 9.88 8.29 -17.58
C TYR A 268 11.29 8.75 -17.90
N LYS A 269 12.16 8.77 -16.88
CA LYS A 269 13.59 9.03 -16.97
C LYS A 269 14.36 7.74 -16.76
N LYS A 270 15.48 7.57 -17.47
CA LYS A 270 16.46 6.49 -17.24
C LYS A 270 17.58 7.04 -16.36
N ILE A 271 17.68 6.57 -15.13
CA ILE A 271 18.59 7.11 -14.11
C ILE A 271 19.60 6.03 -13.72
N LYS A 272 20.89 6.33 -13.85
CA LYS A 272 21.97 5.41 -13.44
C LYS A 272 21.94 5.13 -11.93
N PHE A 273 22.11 3.87 -11.55
CA PHE A 273 22.10 3.46 -10.14
C PHE A 273 23.20 4.12 -9.29
N ARG A 274 24.38 4.36 -9.84
CA ARG A 274 25.51 4.85 -9.04
C ARG A 274 25.69 6.34 -9.08
N THR A 275 25.50 6.96 -10.24
CA THR A 275 25.76 8.38 -10.45
C THR A 275 24.50 9.24 -10.34
N HIS A 276 23.30 8.61 -10.35
CA HIS A 276 22.00 9.27 -10.45
C HIS A 276 21.86 10.21 -11.63
N GLU A 277 22.66 9.99 -12.67
CA GLU A 277 22.64 10.75 -13.89
C GLU A 277 21.47 10.31 -14.78
N ASN A 278 20.72 11.27 -15.29
CA ASN A 278 19.69 11.00 -16.27
C ASN A 278 20.34 10.79 -17.65
N ILE A 279 20.21 9.58 -18.18
CA ILE A 279 20.80 9.17 -19.45
C ILE A 279 19.79 9.10 -20.61
N GLY A 280 18.52 9.40 -20.35
CA GLY A 280 17.48 9.38 -21.36
C GLY A 280 16.10 9.44 -20.75
N SER A 281 15.10 9.61 -21.60
CA SER A 281 13.68 9.63 -21.23
C SER A 281 12.84 9.04 -22.34
N GLY A 282 11.64 8.55 -21.99
CA GLY A 282 10.64 8.09 -22.93
C GLY A 282 9.25 8.56 -22.54
N LYS A 283 8.29 8.46 -23.46
CA LYS A 283 6.89 8.81 -23.22
C LYS A 283 6.14 7.59 -22.68
N ILE A 284 5.21 7.85 -21.77
CA ILE A 284 4.23 6.88 -21.31
C ILE A 284 2.87 7.25 -21.93
N THR A 285 2.23 6.28 -22.58
CA THR A 285 0.92 6.47 -23.25
C THR A 285 -0.13 5.55 -22.63
N LEU A 286 -0.34 5.72 -21.32
CA LEU A 286 -1.33 4.97 -20.55
C LEU A 286 -2.51 5.89 -20.22
N PRO A 287 -3.70 5.28 -19.95
CA PRO A 287 -4.87 6.04 -19.52
C PRO A 287 -4.61 6.81 -18.23
N GLU A 288 -5.35 7.87 -18.03
CA GLU A 288 -5.47 8.59 -16.79
C GLU A 288 -6.16 7.71 -15.75
N ILE A 289 -5.68 7.75 -14.52
CA ILE A 289 -6.32 7.09 -13.37
C ILE A 289 -7.08 8.15 -12.59
N GLU A 290 -8.33 7.88 -12.32
CA GLU A 290 -9.21 8.76 -11.56
C GLU A 290 -9.53 8.14 -10.20
N MET A 291 -9.43 8.95 -9.14
CA MET A 291 -9.71 8.52 -7.78
C MET A 291 -10.56 9.56 -7.05
N HIS A 292 -11.72 9.14 -6.56
CA HIS A 292 -12.56 9.93 -5.65
C HIS A 292 -12.18 9.60 -4.21
N THR A 293 -11.85 10.61 -3.42
CA THR A 293 -11.44 10.45 -2.02
C THR A 293 -11.74 11.69 -1.20
N SER A 294 -11.56 11.60 0.11
CA SER A 294 -11.60 12.78 1.00
C SER A 294 -10.18 13.25 1.29
N SER A 295 -10.01 14.55 1.40
CA SER A 295 -8.74 15.17 1.73
C SER A 295 -8.92 16.42 2.56
N PHE A 296 -7.83 16.93 3.11
CA PHE A 296 -7.75 18.29 3.63
C PHE A 296 -6.77 19.11 2.78
N TRP A 297 -7.04 20.41 2.68
CA TRP A 297 -6.16 21.36 1.99
C TRP A 297 -6.10 22.70 2.72
N ILE A 298 -5.09 23.47 2.41
CA ILE A 298 -4.86 24.78 3.01
C ILE A 298 -4.92 25.84 1.92
N ASP A 299 -5.78 26.85 2.13
CA ASP A 299 -5.85 28.04 1.31
C ASP A 299 -5.17 29.21 2.06
N PHE A 300 -4.28 29.92 1.36
CA PHE A 300 -3.49 31.04 1.91
C PHE A 300 -4.05 32.39 1.48
#